data_e206a0438233fbf2c653e6f415b412fb
#
_entry.id   e206a0438233fbf2c653e6f415b412fb
#
_cell.length_a   1.000
_cell.length_b   1.000
_cell.length_c   1.000
_cell.angle_alpha   90.00
_cell.angle_beta   90.00
_cell.angle_gamma   90.00
#
_symmetry.space_group_name_H-M   'P 1'
#
loop_
_entity.id
_entity.type
_entity.pdbx_description
1 polymer ?
#
loop_
_entity_poly.entity_id
_entity_poly.type
_entity_poly.pdbx_seq_one_letter_code
_entity_poly.pdbx_strand_id
1 'polypeptide(L)'
;STRVRSSAASDVYKRQAYEIRAKKVLCATGGAAGLYKPNNPGFSRHKMWYPPFNTGAGFAMGINAGAEMTTFEMRFIALRCKDTIAPTGTIAQGVGAKQVNSLGEVYENRYGLTTSQRVYGTVRENIEGRGPCYLRTEGISSEQDESLKKAYLNMAPSQTLKWIESGKNPSEQNVEIEGTEPYIVGGHTASGYWVDTNRRTTINGLYAAGDVAGGCPQKYVTGAMAEGEIAAEDIVKELNRSDITENAFSQSTADEYADKLTDERIKEYNEYLRREDKDTIFSTEELEEAMQKVMDTYAGGIGSHYQFNEKQLKLAKEKIEQIETLSEKANAKDYHELMFVYELKERLTVCQVLIEHLKARKETRWHSFAENLDYPEKSDEWLKYVNTRKVDGRIEVKYRNLVGRGETYEHSN
;
A
#
# COMPACT_ATOMS: atom_id res chain seq x y z
N SER A 1 -28.85 13.60 -0.98
CA SER A 1 -27.91 12.60 -0.50
C SER A 1 -26.99 12.21 -1.65
N THR A 2 -25.72 12.53 -1.54
CA THR A 2 -24.72 12.05 -2.49
C THR A 2 -24.65 10.54 -2.33
N ARG A 3 -25.20 9.78 -3.27
CA ARG A 3 -25.08 8.32 -3.26
C ARG A 3 -23.70 7.96 -3.73
N VAL A 4 -22.88 7.42 -2.84
CA VAL A 4 -21.62 6.79 -3.22
C VAL A 4 -21.98 5.50 -3.96
N ARG A 5 -21.49 5.37 -5.19
CA ARG A 5 -21.71 4.19 -5.99
C ARG A 5 -20.45 3.35 -5.96
N SER A 6 -20.59 2.11 -5.58
CA SER A 6 -19.57 1.11 -5.85
C SER A 6 -19.42 0.97 -7.37
N SER A 7 -18.19 0.93 -7.87
CA SER A 7 -17.94 0.54 -9.25
C SER A 7 -18.57 -0.83 -9.51
N ALA A 8 -19.10 -1.03 -10.72
CA ALA A 8 -19.66 -2.30 -11.12
C ALA A 8 -18.61 -3.41 -10.95
N ALA A 9 -18.90 -4.39 -10.10
CA ALA A 9 -18.14 -5.62 -10.03
C ALA A 9 -18.55 -6.52 -11.21
N SER A 10 -17.59 -7.01 -11.98
CA SER A 10 -17.86 -7.98 -13.03
C SER A 10 -17.71 -9.40 -12.49
N ASP A 11 -18.73 -10.22 -12.71
CA ASP A 11 -18.65 -11.67 -12.45
C ASP A 11 -18.00 -12.31 -13.68
N VAL A 12 -16.75 -12.73 -13.52
CA VAL A 12 -15.93 -13.37 -14.57
C VAL A 12 -16.63 -14.62 -15.14
N TYR A 13 -17.37 -15.37 -14.32
CA TYR A 13 -18.05 -16.58 -14.76
C TYR A 13 -19.38 -16.31 -15.46
N LYS A 14 -20.15 -15.33 -14.98
CA LYS A 14 -21.47 -15.01 -15.53
C LYS A 14 -21.45 -13.94 -16.59
N ARG A 15 -20.34 -13.23 -16.77
CA ARG A 15 -20.20 -12.09 -17.70
C ARG A 15 -21.23 -11.00 -17.46
N GLN A 16 -21.49 -10.69 -16.19
CA GLN A 16 -22.49 -9.71 -15.77
C GLN A 16 -21.83 -8.57 -15.01
N ALA A 17 -22.29 -7.36 -15.26
CA ALA A 17 -21.99 -6.19 -14.44
C ALA A 17 -23.09 -6.03 -13.38
N TYR A 18 -22.69 -5.77 -12.13
CA TYR A 18 -23.60 -5.53 -11.03
C TYR A 18 -23.53 -4.06 -10.62
N GLU A 19 -24.67 -3.39 -10.63
CA GLU A 19 -24.81 -2.08 -10.02
C GLU A 19 -25.35 -2.22 -8.61
N ILE A 20 -24.60 -1.71 -7.62
CA ILE A 20 -25.00 -1.74 -6.21
C ILE A 20 -25.30 -0.30 -5.76
N ARG A 21 -26.53 -0.05 -5.34
CA ARG A 21 -26.99 1.24 -4.82
C ARG A 21 -27.06 1.19 -3.31
N ALA A 22 -26.38 2.13 -2.64
CA ALA A 22 -26.34 2.20 -1.19
C ALA A 22 -26.44 3.66 -0.70
N LYS A 23 -27.07 3.88 0.46
CA LYS A 23 -27.09 5.18 1.12
C LYS A 23 -25.72 5.54 1.71
N LYS A 24 -25.02 4.56 2.23
CA LYS A 24 -23.68 4.66 2.80
C LYS A 24 -22.81 3.52 2.29
N VAL A 25 -21.53 3.77 2.10
CA VAL A 25 -20.53 2.78 1.65
C VAL A 25 -19.35 2.80 2.62
N LEU A 26 -18.93 1.64 3.11
CA LEU A 26 -17.71 1.47 3.87
C LEU A 26 -16.66 0.80 3.00
N CYS A 27 -15.55 1.49 2.77
CA CYS A 27 -14.36 0.94 2.11
C CYS A 27 -13.46 0.26 3.16
N ALA A 28 -13.25 -1.04 3.03
CA ALA A 28 -12.42 -1.86 3.92
C ALA A 28 -11.56 -2.83 3.09
N THR A 29 -10.96 -2.34 2.00
CA THR A 29 -10.31 -3.14 0.94
C THR A 29 -8.85 -3.47 1.22
N GLY A 30 -8.31 -3.03 2.36
CA GLY A 30 -6.88 -3.20 2.64
C GLY A 30 -5.98 -2.18 1.93
N GLY A 31 -4.69 -2.45 1.92
CA GLY A 31 -3.66 -1.58 1.34
C GLY A 31 -3.38 -1.82 -0.14
N ALA A 32 -2.18 -1.40 -0.59
CA ALA A 32 -1.71 -1.58 -1.96
C ALA A 32 -0.33 -2.23 -1.99
N ALA A 33 -0.24 -3.36 -2.71
CA ALA A 33 0.97 -4.12 -2.99
C ALA A 33 1.32 -4.08 -4.50
N GLY A 34 2.53 -4.48 -4.83
CA GLY A 34 2.97 -4.58 -6.21
C GLY A 34 3.22 -3.25 -6.91
N LEU A 35 3.39 -2.17 -6.13
CA LEU A 35 3.76 -0.85 -6.65
C LEU A 35 5.25 -0.76 -6.99
N TYR A 36 6.08 -1.52 -6.31
CA TYR A 36 7.53 -1.59 -6.44
C TYR A 36 7.97 -2.99 -6.79
N LYS A 37 9.15 -3.09 -7.39
CA LYS A 37 9.73 -4.39 -7.75
C LYS A 37 10.11 -5.17 -6.48
N PRO A 38 9.57 -6.37 -6.27
CA PRO A 38 10.01 -7.26 -5.21
C PRO A 38 11.44 -7.78 -5.46
N ASN A 39 12.16 -8.11 -4.38
CA ASN A 39 13.52 -8.66 -4.46
C ASN A 39 13.62 -10.15 -4.13
N ASN A 40 12.51 -10.87 -4.11
CA ASN A 40 12.54 -12.32 -3.93
C ASN A 40 13.05 -13.03 -5.18
N PRO A 41 13.89 -14.08 -5.04
CA PRO A 41 14.29 -14.92 -6.15
C PRO A 41 13.11 -15.54 -6.88
N GLY A 42 13.17 -15.57 -8.20
CA GLY A 42 12.07 -16.06 -9.03
C GLY A 42 10.83 -15.19 -8.84
N PHE A 43 10.98 -13.91 -9.11
CA PHE A 43 9.91 -12.94 -9.06
C PHE A 43 8.61 -13.50 -9.67
N SER A 44 7.55 -13.39 -8.92
CA SER A 44 6.19 -13.65 -9.38
C SER A 44 5.22 -12.77 -8.57
N ARG A 45 4.02 -12.57 -9.08
CA ARG A 45 2.92 -11.89 -8.36
C ARG A 45 2.68 -12.44 -6.95
N HIS A 46 3.08 -13.67 -6.68
CA HIS A 46 2.84 -14.36 -5.41
C HIS A 46 3.99 -14.28 -4.42
N LYS A 47 5.12 -13.66 -4.78
CA LYS A 47 6.31 -13.55 -3.92
C LYS A 47 6.53 -12.14 -3.37
N MET A 48 5.45 -11.51 -2.96
CA MET A 48 5.42 -10.23 -2.24
C MET A 48 5.16 -10.47 -0.76
N TRP A 49 5.64 -9.56 0.09
CA TRP A 49 5.37 -9.65 1.53
C TRP A 49 3.90 -9.38 1.85
N TYR A 50 3.31 -8.34 1.28
CA TYR A 50 1.88 -8.01 1.44
C TYR A 50 1.06 -8.78 0.39
N PRO A 51 -0.20 -9.16 0.69
CA PRO A 51 -1.01 -9.94 -0.25
C PRO A 51 -1.05 -9.34 -1.66
N PRO A 52 -0.67 -10.08 -2.70
CA PRO A 52 -0.55 -9.56 -4.06
C PRO A 52 -1.89 -9.16 -4.70
N PHE A 53 -3.00 -9.65 -4.15
CA PHE A 53 -4.35 -9.31 -4.59
C PHE A 53 -4.86 -7.97 -4.03
N ASN A 54 -4.14 -7.37 -3.09
CA ASN A 54 -4.37 -6.01 -2.63
C ASN A 54 -3.68 -5.04 -3.60
N THR A 55 -4.32 -4.77 -4.72
CA THR A 55 -3.76 -3.96 -5.82
C THR A 55 -3.86 -2.46 -5.59
N GLY A 56 -4.59 -2.05 -4.55
CA GLY A 56 -4.92 -0.66 -4.28
C GLY A 56 -6.25 -0.22 -4.90
N ALA A 57 -7.09 -1.17 -5.30
CA ALA A 57 -8.42 -0.88 -5.89
C ALA A 57 -9.24 0.11 -5.06
N GLY A 58 -9.30 -0.10 -3.73
CA GLY A 58 -10.00 0.81 -2.84
C GLY A 58 -9.44 2.23 -2.83
N PHE A 59 -8.12 2.38 -2.89
CA PHE A 59 -7.50 3.70 -3.04
C PHE A 59 -7.84 4.31 -4.41
N ALA A 60 -7.67 3.55 -5.49
CA ALA A 60 -7.93 4.04 -6.85
C ALA A 60 -9.39 4.48 -7.03
N MET A 61 -10.36 3.72 -6.50
CA MET A 61 -11.76 4.12 -6.49
C MET A 61 -11.97 5.47 -5.80
N GLY A 62 -11.42 5.66 -4.60
CA GLY A 62 -11.54 6.90 -3.86
C GLY A 62 -10.84 8.08 -4.52
N ILE A 63 -9.62 7.87 -5.03
CA ILE A 63 -8.86 8.89 -5.76
C ILE A 63 -9.66 9.37 -6.98
N ASN A 64 -10.18 8.44 -7.78
CA ASN A 64 -10.96 8.76 -8.97
C ASN A 64 -12.32 9.40 -8.65
N ALA A 65 -12.89 9.11 -7.48
CA ALA A 65 -14.08 9.77 -6.97
C ALA A 65 -13.79 11.14 -6.33
N GLY A 66 -12.53 11.56 -6.21
CA GLY A 66 -12.13 12.83 -5.64
C GLY A 66 -12.04 12.85 -4.10
N ALA A 67 -11.88 11.69 -3.45
CA ALA A 67 -11.56 11.63 -2.02
C ALA A 67 -10.13 12.13 -1.75
N GLU A 68 -9.93 12.77 -0.59
CA GLU A 68 -8.58 13.09 -0.14
C GLU A 68 -7.87 11.84 0.38
N MET A 69 -6.61 11.67 -0.03
CA MET A 69 -5.67 10.69 0.51
C MET A 69 -4.62 11.39 1.36
N THR A 70 -4.15 10.73 2.42
CA THR A 70 -3.18 11.29 3.34
C THR A 70 -1.93 10.43 3.46
N THR A 71 -0.79 11.08 3.64
CA THR A 71 0.48 10.50 4.14
C THR A 71 1.02 9.31 3.32
N PHE A 72 0.78 9.25 2.00
CA PHE A 72 1.28 8.17 1.14
C PHE A 72 2.81 8.16 1.07
N GLU A 73 3.48 9.28 1.36
CA GLU A 73 4.93 9.35 1.46
C GLU A 73 5.50 8.47 2.58
N MET A 74 4.71 8.13 3.61
CA MET A 74 5.09 7.20 4.65
C MET A 74 4.79 5.76 4.18
N ARG A 75 5.64 5.24 3.32
CA ARG A 75 5.53 3.88 2.79
C ARG A 75 5.96 2.87 3.85
N PHE A 76 5.29 1.73 3.90
CA PHE A 76 5.71 0.67 4.81
C PHE A 76 6.78 -0.22 4.15
N ILE A 77 7.86 -0.46 4.87
CA ILE A 77 8.94 -1.38 4.51
C ILE A 77 9.21 -2.23 5.74
N ALA A 78 9.05 -3.53 5.63
CA ALA A 78 9.36 -4.47 6.71
C ALA A 78 10.77 -5.04 6.54
N LEU A 79 11.38 -5.45 7.64
CA LEU A 79 12.45 -6.46 7.57
C LEU A 79 11.83 -7.84 7.44
N ARG A 80 12.40 -8.66 6.57
CA ARG A 80 12.03 -10.06 6.37
C ARG A 80 13.25 -10.96 6.39
N CYS A 81 13.01 -12.24 6.62
CA CYS A 81 14.03 -13.25 6.37
C CYS A 81 14.32 -13.27 4.87
N LYS A 82 15.57 -13.11 4.50
CA LYS A 82 16.00 -12.98 3.11
C LYS A 82 15.47 -14.12 2.23
N ASP A 83 15.10 -13.80 1.01
CA ASP A 83 14.57 -14.73 -0.01
C ASP A 83 13.27 -15.43 0.41
N THR A 84 12.55 -14.89 1.38
CA THR A 84 11.25 -15.39 1.82
C THR A 84 10.27 -14.23 2.00
N ILE A 85 9.02 -14.53 2.29
CA ILE A 85 8.03 -13.56 2.76
C ILE A 85 7.90 -13.57 4.30
N ALA A 86 8.82 -14.24 4.99
CA ALA A 86 8.72 -14.47 6.42
C ALA A 86 9.09 -13.20 7.23
N PRO A 87 8.21 -12.72 8.11
CA PRO A 87 8.48 -11.56 8.96
C PRO A 87 9.54 -11.88 10.02
N THR A 88 10.31 -10.88 10.41
CA THR A 88 11.39 -11.03 11.40
C THR A 88 10.93 -10.84 12.84
N GLY A 89 9.74 -10.28 13.06
CA GLY A 89 9.24 -9.92 14.39
C GLY A 89 9.23 -11.08 15.38
N THR A 90 8.81 -12.27 14.96
CA THR A 90 8.78 -13.47 15.79
C THR A 90 10.17 -13.92 16.24
N ILE A 91 11.19 -13.80 15.38
CA ILE A 91 12.57 -14.12 15.76
C ILE A 91 13.11 -13.04 16.72
N ALA A 92 12.92 -11.77 16.38
CA ALA A 92 13.44 -10.68 17.20
C ALA A 92 12.80 -10.61 18.59
N GLN A 93 11.49 -10.82 18.69
CA GLN A 93 10.75 -10.74 19.96
C GLN A 93 10.64 -12.09 20.67
N GLY A 94 10.39 -13.17 19.94
CA GLY A 94 10.13 -14.49 20.53
C GLY A 94 11.37 -15.11 21.19
N VAL A 95 12.56 -14.91 20.61
CA VAL A 95 13.82 -15.42 21.16
C VAL A 95 14.80 -14.31 21.52
N GLY A 96 14.42 -13.05 21.40
CA GLY A 96 15.26 -11.90 21.75
C GLY A 96 16.47 -11.71 20.82
N ALA A 97 16.38 -12.19 19.58
CA ALA A 97 17.47 -12.11 18.61
C ALA A 97 17.81 -10.67 18.24
N LYS A 98 19.10 -10.32 18.30
CA LYS A 98 19.63 -9.00 17.98
C LYS A 98 20.02 -8.91 16.51
N GLN A 99 19.88 -7.72 15.91
CA GLN A 99 20.40 -7.45 14.58
C GLN A 99 21.93 -7.32 14.63
N VAL A 100 22.61 -8.14 13.84
CA VAL A 100 24.07 -8.16 13.74
C VAL A 100 24.51 -8.05 12.28
N ASN A 101 25.66 -7.42 12.06
CA ASN A 101 26.31 -7.35 10.76
C ASN A 101 27.21 -8.59 10.51
N SER A 102 27.87 -8.64 9.38
CA SER A 102 28.78 -9.74 9.01
C SER A 102 30.00 -9.89 9.92
N LEU A 103 30.36 -8.83 10.66
CA LEU A 103 31.43 -8.84 11.65
C LEU A 103 30.96 -9.34 13.02
N GLY A 104 29.69 -9.69 13.17
CA GLY A 104 29.10 -10.11 14.44
C GLY A 104 28.76 -8.96 15.40
N GLU A 105 28.89 -7.72 14.98
CA GLU A 105 28.59 -6.55 15.80
C GLU A 105 27.07 -6.30 15.87
N VAL A 106 26.55 -6.04 17.07
CA VAL A 106 25.16 -5.58 17.23
C VAL A 106 25.07 -4.11 16.84
N TYR A 107 24.31 -3.82 15.81
CA TYR A 107 24.21 -2.46 15.25
C TYR A 107 22.87 -1.75 15.53
N GLU A 108 21.84 -2.46 15.97
CA GLU A 108 20.50 -1.89 16.15
C GLU A 108 20.47 -0.63 17.04
N ASN A 109 21.31 -0.58 18.08
CA ASN A 109 21.40 0.58 18.98
C ASN A 109 22.04 1.81 18.31
N ARG A 110 22.81 1.62 17.24
CA ARG A 110 23.45 2.71 16.49
C ARG A 110 22.43 3.53 15.70
N TYR A 111 21.40 2.88 15.17
CA TYR A 111 20.40 3.48 14.29
C TYR A 111 19.04 3.68 14.94
N GLY A 112 18.72 2.94 15.99
CA GLY A 112 17.47 2.96 16.72
C GLY A 112 16.62 1.70 16.51
N LEU A 113 15.51 1.62 17.26
CA LEU A 113 14.72 0.40 17.42
C LEU A 113 13.33 0.45 16.77
N THR A 114 12.92 1.59 16.21
CA THR A 114 11.65 1.66 15.45
C THR A 114 11.74 0.83 14.18
N THR A 115 10.61 0.44 13.62
CA THR A 115 10.57 -0.38 12.40
C THR A 115 11.36 0.26 11.26
N SER A 116 11.18 1.56 11.01
CA SER A 116 11.91 2.28 9.96
C SER A 116 13.42 2.35 10.24
N GLN A 117 13.82 2.57 11.48
CA GLN A 117 15.24 2.64 11.88
C GLN A 117 15.93 1.28 11.77
N ARG A 118 15.25 0.18 12.08
CA ARG A 118 15.78 -1.17 11.91
C ARG A 118 16.04 -1.50 10.43
N VAL A 119 15.14 -1.12 9.53
CA VAL A 119 15.35 -1.23 8.08
C VAL A 119 16.52 -0.36 7.65
N TYR A 120 16.53 0.90 8.08
CA TYR A 120 17.60 1.85 7.76
C TYR A 120 18.96 1.36 8.21
N GLY A 121 19.08 0.84 9.44
CA GLY A 121 20.33 0.26 9.94
C GLY A 121 20.83 -0.90 9.08
N THR A 122 19.94 -1.81 8.68
CA THR A 122 20.30 -2.93 7.78
C THR A 122 20.80 -2.42 6.43
N VAL A 123 20.14 -1.43 5.85
CA VAL A 123 20.54 -0.81 4.57
C VAL A 123 21.90 -0.13 4.71
N ARG A 124 22.12 0.64 5.79
CA ARG A 124 23.39 1.34 6.04
C ARG A 124 24.55 0.38 6.23
N GLU A 125 24.38 -0.68 7.02
CA GLU A 125 25.42 -1.69 7.20
C GLU A 125 25.81 -2.36 5.88
N ASN A 126 24.83 -2.64 5.00
CA ASN A 126 25.10 -3.18 3.66
C ASN A 126 25.85 -2.18 2.76
N ILE A 127 25.43 -0.92 2.71
CA ILE A 127 26.08 0.15 1.91
C ILE A 127 27.53 0.38 2.36
N GLU A 128 27.76 0.35 3.67
CA GLU A 128 29.07 0.57 4.26
C GLU A 128 30.00 -0.68 4.22
N GLY A 129 29.57 -1.76 3.55
CA GLY A 129 30.37 -2.97 3.35
C GLY A 129 30.45 -3.89 4.57
N ARG A 130 29.60 -3.68 5.59
CA ARG A 130 29.52 -4.56 6.77
C ARG A 130 28.36 -5.57 6.70
N GLY A 131 27.62 -5.60 5.59
CA GLY A 131 26.64 -6.66 5.30
C GLY A 131 27.30 -7.97 4.85
N PRO A 132 26.52 -9.06 4.72
CA PRO A 132 25.10 -9.14 4.99
C PRO A 132 24.74 -9.02 6.48
N CYS A 133 23.47 -8.69 6.77
CA CYS A 133 22.97 -8.52 8.13
C CYS A 133 22.10 -9.71 8.54
N TYR A 134 22.08 -10.00 9.83
CA TYR A 134 21.39 -11.16 10.38
C TYR A 134 20.62 -10.82 11.66
N LEU A 135 19.60 -11.63 11.98
CA LEU A 135 19.14 -11.84 13.35
C LEU A 135 19.97 -12.97 13.96
N ARG A 136 20.60 -12.69 15.10
CA ARG A 136 21.44 -13.67 15.82
C ARG A 136 20.55 -14.70 16.49
N THR A 137 20.38 -15.86 15.85
CA THR A 137 19.68 -17.02 16.39
C THR A 137 20.64 -18.13 16.80
N GLU A 138 21.88 -18.10 16.37
CA GLU A 138 22.90 -19.03 16.77
C GLU A 138 23.08 -19.04 18.30
N GLY A 139 23.01 -20.22 18.90
CA GLY A 139 23.14 -20.42 20.35
C GLY A 139 21.84 -20.26 21.16
N ILE A 140 20.68 -20.09 20.54
CA ILE A 140 19.41 -20.17 21.25
C ILE A 140 19.16 -21.57 21.80
N SER A 141 18.30 -21.71 22.83
CA SER A 141 17.98 -23.01 23.43
C SER A 141 17.21 -23.91 22.47
N SER A 142 17.27 -25.23 22.73
CA SER A 142 16.50 -26.20 21.94
C SER A 142 15.00 -25.95 22.01
N GLU A 143 14.49 -25.47 23.12
CA GLU A 143 13.08 -25.10 23.29
C GLU A 143 12.71 -23.89 22.41
N GLN A 144 13.57 -22.86 22.36
CA GLN A 144 13.41 -21.71 21.50
C GLN A 144 13.49 -22.10 20.01
N ASP A 145 14.41 -22.99 19.66
CA ASP A 145 14.59 -23.53 18.31
C ASP A 145 13.31 -24.22 17.81
N GLU A 146 12.75 -25.12 18.62
CA GLU A 146 11.49 -25.81 18.30
C GLU A 146 10.31 -24.85 18.21
N SER A 147 10.24 -23.87 19.12
CA SER A 147 9.20 -22.84 19.10
C SER A 147 9.25 -22.01 17.83
N LEU A 148 10.44 -21.61 17.37
CA LEU A 148 10.60 -20.89 16.10
C LEU A 148 10.17 -21.72 14.90
N LYS A 149 10.61 -22.98 14.80
CA LYS A 149 10.20 -23.88 13.70
C LYS A 149 8.69 -24.04 13.65
N LYS A 150 8.05 -24.25 14.79
CA LYS A 150 6.59 -24.39 14.90
C LYS A 150 5.85 -23.11 14.50
N ALA A 151 6.35 -21.94 14.93
CA ALA A 151 5.74 -20.66 14.61
C ALA A 151 5.83 -20.38 13.10
N TYR A 152 6.99 -20.59 12.49
CA TYR A 152 7.19 -20.33 11.07
C TYR A 152 6.51 -21.35 10.16
N LEU A 153 6.37 -22.61 10.60
CA LEU A 153 5.61 -23.59 9.85
C LEU A 153 4.15 -23.13 9.59
N ASN A 154 3.56 -22.45 10.57
CA ASN A 154 2.19 -21.94 10.46
C ASN A 154 2.13 -20.56 9.78
N MET A 155 3.10 -19.68 10.04
CA MET A 155 3.04 -18.28 9.64
C MET A 155 3.68 -18.02 8.27
N ALA A 156 4.81 -18.66 8.01
CA ALA A 156 5.61 -18.47 6.79
C ALA A 156 6.46 -19.70 6.48
N PRO A 157 5.86 -20.79 5.96
CA PRO A 157 6.52 -22.06 5.76
C PRO A 157 7.77 -21.98 4.86
N SER A 158 7.90 -20.98 4.02
CA SER A 158 9.10 -20.74 3.20
C SER A 158 10.38 -20.62 4.04
N GLN A 159 10.32 -20.03 5.23
CA GLN A 159 11.47 -19.97 6.13
C GLN A 159 11.76 -21.34 6.76
N THR A 160 10.73 -22.10 7.12
CA THR A 160 10.92 -23.48 7.62
C THR A 160 11.57 -24.38 6.55
N LEU A 161 11.15 -24.23 5.29
CA LEU A 161 11.77 -24.95 4.17
C LEU A 161 13.26 -24.60 4.02
N LYS A 162 13.65 -23.34 4.15
CA LYS A 162 15.07 -22.94 4.12
C LYS A 162 15.89 -23.61 5.21
N TRP A 163 15.38 -23.74 6.42
CA TRP A 163 16.08 -24.47 7.49
C TRP A 163 16.21 -25.96 7.16
N ILE A 164 15.16 -26.58 6.63
CA ILE A 164 15.19 -27.99 6.20
C ILE A 164 16.21 -28.20 5.05
N GLU A 165 16.17 -27.34 4.04
CA GLU A 165 17.06 -27.41 2.88
C GLU A 165 18.53 -27.19 3.24
N SER A 166 18.81 -26.29 4.20
CA SER A 166 20.16 -26.06 4.70
C SER A 166 20.70 -27.19 5.59
N GLY A 167 19.80 -28.05 6.09
CA GLY A 167 20.15 -29.08 7.07
C GLY A 167 20.57 -28.53 8.44
N LYS A 168 20.31 -27.25 8.70
CA LYS A 168 20.65 -26.56 9.96
C LYS A 168 19.43 -26.04 10.67
N ASN A 169 19.43 -26.15 11.97
CA ASN A 169 18.41 -25.57 12.83
C ASN A 169 18.59 -24.06 13.02
N PRO A 170 17.57 -23.30 13.44
CA PRO A 170 17.72 -21.89 13.80
C PRO A 170 18.82 -21.63 14.83
N SER A 171 19.04 -22.55 15.78
CA SER A 171 20.11 -22.46 16.81
C SER A 171 21.53 -22.67 16.28
N GLU A 172 21.68 -23.17 15.07
CA GLU A 172 22.98 -23.51 14.44
C GLU A 172 23.43 -22.49 13.39
N GLN A 173 22.58 -21.53 13.05
CA GLN A 173 22.88 -20.48 12.08
C GLN A 173 22.04 -19.22 12.31
N ASN A 174 22.63 -18.07 12.04
CA ASN A 174 21.91 -16.81 12.07
C ASN A 174 20.96 -16.70 10.85
N VAL A 175 19.87 -15.96 11.01
CA VAL A 175 18.89 -15.74 9.95
C VAL A 175 19.23 -14.44 9.22
N GLU A 176 19.64 -14.53 7.96
CA GLU A 176 19.89 -13.35 7.12
C GLU A 176 18.60 -12.57 6.89
N ILE A 177 18.72 -11.23 6.96
CA ILE A 177 17.58 -10.31 6.87
C ILE A 177 17.79 -9.26 5.80
N GLU A 178 16.68 -8.80 5.22
CA GLU A 178 16.68 -7.71 4.26
C GLU A 178 15.36 -6.92 4.34
N GLY A 179 15.33 -5.72 3.75
CA GLY A 179 14.10 -4.94 3.63
C GLY A 179 13.19 -5.45 2.50
N THR A 180 11.89 -5.33 2.69
CA THR A 180 10.89 -5.61 1.65
C THR A 180 10.80 -4.47 0.64
N GLU A 181 10.13 -4.72 -0.49
CA GLU A 181 9.60 -3.66 -1.33
C GLU A 181 8.62 -2.79 -0.55
N PRO A 182 8.49 -1.48 -0.87
CA PRO A 182 7.54 -0.60 -0.18
C PRO A 182 6.08 -0.90 -0.52
N TYR A 183 5.20 -0.67 0.47
CA TYR A 183 3.74 -0.80 0.38
C TYR A 183 3.04 0.47 0.86
N ILE A 184 1.79 0.67 0.43
CA ILE A 184 0.89 1.65 1.01
C ILE A 184 -0.15 0.90 1.85
N VAL A 185 -0.06 1.06 3.17
CA VAL A 185 -0.88 0.30 4.11
C VAL A 185 -1.10 1.07 5.41
N GLY A 186 -2.31 1.59 5.61
CA GLY A 186 -2.65 2.40 6.77
C GLY A 186 -2.59 1.66 8.12
N GLY A 187 -2.64 0.34 8.09
CA GLY A 187 -2.51 -0.48 9.30
C GLY A 187 -1.13 -0.50 9.94
N HIS A 188 -0.08 -0.17 9.18
CA HIS A 188 1.30 -0.10 9.65
C HIS A 188 1.85 1.32 9.62
N THR A 189 1.30 2.17 8.74
CA THR A 189 1.68 3.58 8.59
C THR A 189 0.46 4.47 8.83
N ALA A 190 0.54 5.75 8.45
CA ALA A 190 -0.59 6.67 8.51
C ALA A 190 -1.23 6.90 7.13
N SER A 191 -0.80 6.15 6.11
CA SER A 191 -1.22 6.34 4.72
C SER A 191 -2.61 5.75 4.44
N GLY A 192 -3.44 6.46 3.71
CA GLY A 192 -4.77 6.00 3.33
C GLY A 192 -5.74 7.12 3.05
N TYR A 193 -7.03 6.83 3.07
CA TYR A 193 -8.06 7.86 3.02
C TYR A 193 -7.89 8.84 4.17
N TRP A 194 -8.02 10.14 3.89
CA TRP A 194 -8.18 11.14 4.92
C TRP A 194 -9.56 11.00 5.56
N VAL A 195 -9.60 10.50 6.78
CA VAL A 195 -10.85 10.24 7.52
C VAL A 195 -10.96 11.13 8.75
N ASP A 196 -12.20 11.43 9.15
CA ASP A 196 -12.50 12.09 10.42
C ASP A 196 -12.59 11.10 11.59
N THR A 197 -12.93 11.60 12.77
CA THR A 197 -13.07 10.80 14.00
C THR A 197 -14.10 9.68 13.85
N ASN A 198 -15.14 9.87 13.03
CA ASN A 198 -16.20 8.91 12.75
C ASN A 198 -15.89 8.00 11.56
N ARG A 199 -14.66 8.05 11.03
CA ARG A 199 -14.23 7.29 9.83
C ARG A 199 -14.90 7.72 8.54
N ARG A 200 -15.51 8.90 8.49
CA ARG A 200 -16.04 9.50 7.27
C ARG A 200 -14.88 9.99 6.39
N THR A 201 -14.98 9.78 5.09
CA THR A 201 -14.03 10.37 4.12
C THR A 201 -14.50 11.77 3.73
N THR A 202 -13.74 12.45 2.88
CA THR A 202 -14.15 13.76 2.33
C THR A 202 -15.26 13.66 1.26
N ILE A 203 -15.75 12.46 0.98
CA ILE A 203 -16.92 12.23 0.12
C ILE A 203 -18.09 11.86 1.02
N ASN A 204 -19.16 12.63 0.92
CA ASN A 204 -20.37 12.38 1.71
C ASN A 204 -20.92 10.97 1.45
N GLY A 205 -21.15 10.23 2.53
CA GLY A 205 -21.67 8.86 2.48
C GLY A 205 -20.62 7.78 2.26
N LEU A 206 -19.35 8.13 2.04
CA LEU A 206 -18.22 7.19 1.97
C LEU A 206 -17.42 7.19 3.27
N TYR A 207 -17.21 6.01 3.81
CA TYR A 207 -16.43 5.71 5.00
C TYR A 207 -15.21 4.86 4.62
N ALA A 208 -14.16 4.89 5.44
CA ALA A 208 -13.02 4.00 5.28
C ALA A 208 -12.52 3.50 6.64
N ALA A 209 -12.15 2.21 6.72
CA ALA A 209 -11.64 1.58 7.94
C ALA A 209 -10.56 0.53 7.62
N GLY A 210 -9.69 0.26 8.58
CA GLY A 210 -8.60 -0.69 8.44
C GLY A 210 -7.43 -0.15 7.62
N ASP A 211 -6.73 -1.02 6.90
CA ASP A 211 -5.51 -0.69 6.16
C ASP A 211 -5.70 0.33 5.03
N VAL A 212 -6.93 0.53 4.56
CA VAL A 212 -7.26 1.52 3.54
C VAL A 212 -7.46 2.93 4.12
N ALA A 213 -7.77 3.05 5.42
CA ALA A 213 -7.91 4.32 6.12
C ALA A 213 -6.57 4.85 6.61
N GLY A 214 -6.34 6.15 6.48
CA GLY A 214 -5.13 6.84 6.93
C GLY A 214 -5.24 7.45 8.32
N GLY A 215 -4.22 8.23 8.70
CA GLY A 215 -4.21 9.07 9.90
C GLY A 215 -3.85 8.36 11.21
N CYS A 216 -3.96 7.05 11.31
CA CYS A 216 -3.66 6.28 12.50
C CYS A 216 -2.68 5.13 12.20
N PRO A 217 -1.41 5.23 12.61
CA PRO A 217 -0.43 4.16 12.39
C PRO A 217 -0.60 3.00 13.39
N GLN A 218 -0.05 1.83 13.02
CA GLN A 218 0.03 0.64 13.86
C GLN A 218 -1.33 0.09 14.35
N LYS A 219 -2.34 0.16 13.49
CA LYS A 219 -3.69 -0.34 13.81
C LYS A 219 -3.72 -1.86 14.01
N TYR A 220 -3.07 -2.58 13.10
CA TYR A 220 -3.17 -4.04 13.02
C TYR A 220 -4.64 -4.51 12.99
N VAL A 221 -4.89 -5.76 13.40
CA VAL A 221 -6.25 -6.32 13.42
C VAL A 221 -7.16 -5.60 14.42
N THR A 222 -6.65 -5.36 15.64
CA THR A 222 -7.43 -4.73 16.71
C THR A 222 -7.88 -3.33 16.35
N GLY A 223 -6.98 -2.50 15.81
CA GLY A 223 -7.32 -1.14 15.38
C GLY A 223 -8.24 -1.14 14.15
N ALA A 224 -8.06 -2.07 13.22
CA ALA A 224 -8.94 -2.20 12.06
C ALA A 224 -10.37 -2.57 12.47
N MET A 225 -10.54 -3.46 13.44
CA MET A 225 -11.85 -3.83 14.00
C MET A 225 -12.50 -2.65 14.71
N ALA A 226 -11.74 -1.91 15.54
CA ALA A 226 -12.24 -0.72 16.23
C ALA A 226 -12.69 0.37 15.24
N GLU A 227 -11.93 0.60 14.16
CA GLU A 227 -12.35 1.54 13.11
C GLU A 227 -13.62 1.09 12.39
N GLY A 228 -13.76 -0.22 12.15
CA GLY A 228 -14.98 -0.81 11.58
C GLY A 228 -16.20 -0.58 12.47
N GLU A 229 -16.06 -0.77 13.80
CA GLU A 229 -17.12 -0.52 14.78
C GLU A 229 -17.50 0.96 14.82
N ILE A 230 -16.54 1.89 14.92
CA ILE A 230 -16.77 3.34 14.88
C ILE A 230 -17.53 3.74 13.61
N ALA A 231 -17.09 3.25 12.46
CA ALA A 231 -17.75 3.54 11.17
C ALA A 231 -19.19 3.02 11.15
N ALA A 232 -19.42 1.79 11.63
CA ALA A 232 -20.73 1.16 11.65
C ALA A 232 -21.72 1.91 12.57
N GLU A 233 -21.27 2.31 13.77
CA GLU A 233 -22.09 3.10 14.71
C GLU A 233 -22.51 4.44 14.10
N ASP A 234 -21.58 5.15 13.46
CA ASP A 234 -21.91 6.43 12.83
C ASP A 234 -22.83 6.25 11.62
N ILE A 235 -22.61 5.22 10.79
CA ILE A 235 -23.50 4.87 9.67
C ILE A 235 -24.92 4.63 10.17
N VAL A 236 -25.11 3.85 11.24
CA VAL A 236 -26.43 3.58 11.82
C VAL A 236 -27.07 4.86 12.35
N LYS A 237 -26.31 5.68 13.07
CA LYS A 237 -26.77 6.98 13.58
C LYS A 237 -27.24 7.89 12.44
N GLU A 238 -26.46 8.00 11.37
CA GLU A 238 -26.81 8.83 10.20
C GLU A 238 -28.03 8.29 9.45
N LEU A 239 -28.18 6.98 9.32
CA LEU A 239 -29.34 6.38 8.66
C LEU A 239 -30.63 6.54 9.45
N ASN A 240 -30.54 6.63 10.78
CA ASN A 240 -31.70 6.81 11.67
C ASN A 240 -32.12 8.29 11.88
N ARG A 241 -31.34 9.25 11.41
CA ARG A 241 -31.71 10.65 11.39
C ARG A 241 -32.84 10.86 10.36
N SER A 242 -34.06 11.09 10.85
CA SER A 242 -35.26 11.24 10.04
C SER A 242 -35.28 12.50 9.14
N ASP A 243 -34.34 13.41 9.33
CA ASP A 243 -34.26 14.71 8.63
C ASP A 243 -33.32 14.68 7.41
N ILE A 244 -33.03 13.47 6.86
CA ILE A 244 -32.39 13.41 5.56
C ILE A 244 -33.42 13.91 4.54
N THR A 245 -33.56 15.22 4.48
CA THR A 245 -34.14 15.88 3.30
C THR A 245 -33.41 15.29 2.10
N GLU A 246 -34.16 14.68 1.22
CA GLU A 246 -33.67 14.20 -0.08
C GLU A 246 -33.13 15.41 -0.84
N ASN A 247 -31.88 15.81 -0.56
CA ASN A 247 -31.25 16.93 -1.22
C ASN A 247 -30.97 16.57 -2.68
N ALA A 248 -31.88 17.06 -3.50
CA ALA A 248 -31.69 17.77 -4.76
C ALA A 248 -31.08 17.06 -5.98
N PHE A 249 -30.62 15.83 -5.91
CA PHE A 249 -30.54 15.01 -7.13
C PHE A 249 -31.79 14.15 -7.16
N SER A 250 -32.71 14.44 -8.10
CA SER A 250 -33.85 13.55 -8.29
C SER A 250 -33.37 12.12 -8.45
N GLN A 251 -34.11 11.16 -7.97
CA GLN A 251 -33.81 9.73 -8.12
C GLN A 251 -33.43 9.42 -9.60
N SER A 252 -34.19 10.00 -10.56
CA SER A 252 -33.98 9.85 -11.99
C SER A 252 -32.59 10.33 -12.47
N THR A 253 -32.12 11.50 -12.05
CA THR A 253 -30.79 12.03 -12.46
C THR A 253 -29.65 11.16 -11.93
N ALA A 254 -29.84 10.65 -10.71
CA ALA A 254 -28.85 9.74 -10.12
C ALA A 254 -28.83 8.39 -10.84
N ASP A 255 -29.98 7.93 -11.28
CA ASP A 255 -30.14 6.66 -12.01
C ASP A 255 -29.56 6.77 -13.43
N GLU A 256 -29.88 7.83 -14.16
CA GLU A 256 -29.31 8.11 -15.49
C GLU A 256 -27.77 8.20 -15.46
N TYR A 257 -27.20 8.84 -14.42
CA TYR A 257 -25.75 8.94 -14.27
C TYR A 257 -25.11 7.56 -14.01
N ALA A 258 -25.78 6.68 -13.24
CA ALA A 258 -25.25 5.33 -12.98
C ALA A 258 -25.31 4.45 -14.22
N ASP A 259 -26.44 4.49 -14.92
CA ASP A 259 -26.62 3.72 -16.15
C ASP A 259 -25.55 4.14 -17.18
N LYS A 260 -25.33 5.45 -17.34
CA LYS A 260 -24.27 5.97 -18.19
C LYS A 260 -22.89 5.47 -17.79
N LEU A 261 -22.51 5.54 -16.51
CA LEU A 261 -21.20 5.02 -16.05
C LEU A 261 -21.06 3.52 -16.25
N THR A 262 -22.14 2.78 -16.07
CA THR A 262 -22.14 1.33 -16.28
C THR A 262 -21.94 1.01 -17.76
N ASP A 263 -22.65 1.71 -18.65
CA ASP A 263 -22.50 1.54 -20.11
C ASP A 263 -21.11 1.93 -20.60
N GLU A 264 -20.55 3.05 -20.12
CA GLU A 264 -19.18 3.47 -20.43
C GLU A 264 -18.17 2.41 -19.99
N ARG A 265 -18.35 1.81 -18.80
CA ARG A 265 -17.48 0.76 -18.29
C ARG A 265 -17.60 -0.54 -19.08
N ILE A 266 -18.80 -0.95 -19.44
CA ILE A 266 -19.03 -2.13 -20.29
C ILE A 266 -18.41 -1.92 -21.69
N LYS A 267 -18.52 -0.72 -22.24
CA LYS A 267 -17.88 -0.36 -23.51
C LYS A 267 -16.36 -0.49 -23.42
N GLU A 268 -15.75 0.08 -22.38
CA GLU A 268 -14.30 -0.02 -22.13
C GLU A 268 -13.86 -1.49 -21.99
N TYR A 269 -14.58 -2.33 -21.23
CA TYR A 269 -14.31 -3.77 -21.11
C TYR A 269 -14.31 -4.46 -22.47
N ASN A 270 -15.32 -4.19 -23.28
CA ASN A 270 -15.43 -4.77 -24.62
C ASN A 270 -14.33 -4.28 -25.58
N GLU A 271 -13.80 -3.08 -25.41
CA GLU A 271 -12.66 -2.59 -26.18
C GLU A 271 -11.40 -3.38 -25.88
N TYR A 272 -11.08 -3.64 -24.59
CA TYR A 272 -9.94 -4.49 -24.19
C TYR A 272 -10.08 -5.93 -24.71
N LEU A 273 -11.29 -6.52 -24.60
CA LEU A 273 -11.56 -7.90 -25.01
C LEU A 273 -11.57 -8.12 -26.53
N ARG A 274 -11.76 -7.07 -27.33
CA ARG A 274 -11.81 -7.15 -28.80
C ARG A 274 -10.46 -6.89 -29.47
N ARG A 275 -9.50 -6.34 -28.74
CA ARG A 275 -8.15 -6.06 -29.30
C ARG A 275 -7.43 -7.37 -29.53
N GLU A 276 -6.78 -7.47 -30.68
CA GLU A 276 -5.94 -8.61 -31.03
C GLU A 276 -4.49 -8.37 -30.56
N ASP A 277 -3.72 -9.43 -30.33
CA ASP A 277 -2.31 -9.35 -29.91
C ASP A 277 -1.44 -8.49 -30.84
N LYS A 278 -1.75 -8.48 -32.13
CA LYS A 278 -1.04 -7.65 -33.15
C LYS A 278 -1.22 -6.13 -32.94
N ASP A 279 -2.25 -5.73 -32.19
CA ASP A 279 -2.57 -4.32 -31.95
C ASP A 279 -1.94 -3.81 -30.63
N THR A 280 -1.34 -4.72 -29.85
CA THR A 280 -0.65 -4.41 -28.59
C THR A 280 0.85 -4.49 -28.74
N ILE A 281 1.56 -3.50 -28.18
CA ILE A 281 3.03 -3.46 -28.18
C ILE A 281 3.60 -4.21 -26.98
N PHE A 282 2.92 -4.13 -25.83
CA PHE A 282 3.34 -4.72 -24.57
C PHE A 282 2.17 -5.44 -23.89
N SER A 283 2.46 -6.59 -23.29
CA SER A 283 1.52 -7.28 -22.42
C SER A 283 1.27 -6.50 -21.12
N THR A 284 0.16 -6.79 -20.47
CA THR A 284 -0.15 -6.20 -19.14
C THR A 284 0.94 -6.50 -18.11
N GLU A 285 1.51 -7.71 -18.17
CA GLU A 285 2.60 -8.14 -17.28
C GLU A 285 3.88 -7.32 -17.51
N GLU A 286 4.27 -7.10 -18.77
CA GLU A 286 5.43 -6.26 -19.10
C GLU A 286 5.25 -4.81 -18.64
N LEU A 287 4.04 -4.25 -18.76
CA LEU A 287 3.73 -2.91 -18.28
C LEU A 287 3.75 -2.84 -16.74
N GLU A 288 3.25 -3.87 -16.05
CA GLU A 288 3.33 -3.96 -14.59
C GLU A 288 4.79 -4.03 -14.11
N GLU A 289 5.61 -4.86 -14.74
CA GLU A 289 7.05 -4.90 -14.45
C GLU A 289 7.75 -3.57 -14.73
N ALA A 290 7.41 -2.89 -15.82
CA ALA A 290 7.95 -1.59 -16.15
C ALA A 290 7.59 -0.55 -15.07
N MET A 291 6.33 -0.52 -14.64
CA MET A 291 5.86 0.34 -13.54
C MET A 291 6.65 0.06 -12.25
N GLN A 292 6.77 -1.21 -11.86
CA GLN A 292 7.49 -1.61 -10.66
C GLN A 292 8.97 -1.22 -10.71
N LYS A 293 9.63 -1.38 -11.87
CA LYS A 293 11.03 -0.96 -12.09
C LYS A 293 11.18 0.56 -12.00
N VAL A 294 10.23 1.33 -12.55
CA VAL A 294 10.24 2.79 -12.46
C VAL A 294 10.15 3.23 -11.00
N MET A 295 9.21 2.69 -10.25
CA MET A 295 9.04 3.02 -8.84
C MET A 295 10.26 2.61 -8.01
N ASP A 296 10.81 1.41 -8.25
CA ASP A 296 12.00 0.91 -7.56
C ASP A 296 13.23 1.81 -7.79
N THR A 297 13.43 2.24 -9.03
CA THR A 297 14.63 3.01 -9.42
C THR A 297 14.53 4.50 -9.05
N TYR A 298 13.35 5.10 -9.22
CA TYR A 298 13.22 6.57 -9.18
C TYR A 298 12.37 7.09 -8.02
N ALA A 299 11.59 6.23 -7.37
CA ALA A 299 10.70 6.63 -6.27
C ALA A 299 11.02 5.93 -4.93
N GLY A 300 12.29 5.58 -4.71
CA GLY A 300 12.76 5.06 -3.44
C GLY A 300 12.38 3.61 -3.17
N GLY A 301 12.61 2.70 -4.10
CA GLY A 301 12.51 1.26 -3.88
C GLY A 301 13.82 0.64 -3.37
N ILE A 302 13.89 -0.67 -3.39
CA ILE A 302 15.06 -1.43 -2.92
C ILE A 302 16.30 -1.06 -3.75
N GLY A 303 16.16 -0.98 -5.08
CA GLY A 303 17.27 -0.69 -6.00
C GLY A 303 17.89 0.70 -5.80
N SER A 304 17.17 1.62 -5.17
CA SER A 304 17.66 2.95 -4.78
C SER A 304 17.93 3.09 -3.27
N HIS A 305 18.02 1.97 -2.54
CA HIS A 305 18.19 1.96 -1.08
C HIS A 305 17.10 2.75 -0.34
N TYR A 306 15.89 2.75 -0.89
CA TYR A 306 14.70 3.49 -0.42
C TYR A 306 14.82 5.02 -0.50
N GLN A 307 15.90 5.54 -1.09
CA GLN A 307 16.21 6.96 -1.23
C GLN A 307 15.66 7.51 -2.55
N PHE A 308 15.32 8.79 -2.54
CA PHE A 308 14.86 9.52 -3.72
C PHE A 308 15.26 11.00 -3.63
N ASN A 309 15.20 11.68 -4.76
CA ASN A 309 15.35 13.12 -4.87
C ASN A 309 14.33 13.69 -5.88
N GLU A 310 14.21 15.01 -5.95
CA GLU A 310 13.22 15.69 -6.79
C GLU A 310 13.40 15.36 -8.29
N LYS A 311 14.65 15.26 -8.75
CA LYS A 311 14.98 14.92 -10.14
C LYS A 311 14.51 13.50 -10.49
N GLN A 312 14.76 12.53 -9.61
CA GLN A 312 14.30 11.15 -9.78
C GLN A 312 12.78 11.06 -9.77
N LEU A 313 12.11 11.74 -8.84
CA LEU A 313 10.64 11.75 -8.76
C LEU A 313 9.99 12.36 -10.00
N LYS A 314 10.62 13.38 -10.61
CA LYS A 314 10.16 13.93 -11.89
C LYS A 314 10.21 12.88 -13.00
N LEU A 315 11.32 12.14 -13.10
CA LEU A 315 11.45 11.04 -14.06
C LEU A 315 10.45 9.90 -13.79
N ALA A 316 10.23 9.55 -12.51
CA ALA A 316 9.22 8.58 -12.12
C ALA A 316 7.84 8.97 -12.65
N LYS A 317 7.43 10.23 -12.40
CA LYS A 317 6.14 10.77 -12.87
C LYS A 317 5.99 10.64 -14.38
N GLU A 318 6.97 11.17 -15.14
CA GLU A 318 6.95 11.13 -16.60
C GLU A 318 6.83 9.70 -17.16
N LYS A 319 7.55 8.74 -16.55
CA LYS A 319 7.52 7.34 -16.96
C LYS A 319 6.22 6.62 -16.58
N ILE A 320 5.65 6.91 -15.41
CA ILE A 320 4.35 6.35 -14.99
C ILE A 320 3.23 6.85 -15.91
N GLU A 321 3.22 8.14 -16.28
CA GLU A 321 2.26 8.71 -17.25
C GLU A 321 2.40 8.05 -18.64
N GLN A 322 3.63 7.74 -19.07
CA GLN A 322 3.86 6.99 -20.33
C GLN A 322 3.30 5.56 -20.24
N ILE A 323 3.54 4.85 -19.13
CA ILE A 323 3.01 3.50 -18.93
C ILE A 323 1.48 3.51 -18.86
N GLU A 324 0.88 4.51 -18.22
CA GLU A 324 -0.58 4.68 -18.21
C GLU A 324 -1.13 4.81 -19.64
N THR A 325 -0.52 5.67 -20.47
CA THR A 325 -0.90 5.81 -21.87
C THR A 325 -0.76 4.51 -22.66
N LEU A 326 0.27 3.72 -22.39
CA LEU A 326 0.46 2.41 -23.01
C LEU A 326 -0.59 1.39 -22.52
N SER A 327 -0.98 1.44 -21.25
CA SER A 327 -1.97 0.54 -20.66
C SER A 327 -3.37 0.70 -21.27
N GLU A 328 -3.68 1.88 -21.78
CA GLU A 328 -4.92 2.11 -22.52
C GLU A 328 -5.02 1.29 -23.81
N LYS A 329 -3.88 0.84 -24.34
CA LYS A 329 -3.76 0.00 -25.53
C LYS A 329 -3.58 -1.49 -25.21
N ALA A 330 -3.65 -1.89 -23.95
CA ALA A 330 -3.59 -3.29 -23.56
C ALA A 330 -4.73 -4.09 -24.21
N ASN A 331 -4.56 -5.39 -24.30
CA ASN A 331 -5.62 -6.33 -24.68
C ASN A 331 -5.87 -7.32 -23.54
N ALA A 332 -7.00 -8.00 -23.62
CA ALA A 332 -7.34 -9.09 -22.72
C ALA A 332 -8.05 -10.19 -23.53
N LYS A 333 -7.56 -11.42 -23.47
CA LYS A 333 -8.16 -12.57 -24.17
C LYS A 333 -9.46 -13.02 -23.54
N ASP A 334 -9.58 -12.77 -22.24
CA ASP A 334 -10.76 -13.12 -21.45
C ASP A 334 -10.93 -12.17 -20.25
N TYR A 335 -11.95 -12.42 -19.44
CA TYR A 335 -12.23 -11.61 -18.25
C TYR A 335 -11.18 -11.75 -17.16
N HIS A 336 -10.43 -12.84 -17.13
CA HIS A 336 -9.34 -13.03 -16.18
C HIS A 336 -8.16 -12.10 -16.52
N GLU A 337 -7.77 -12.06 -17.80
CA GLU A 337 -6.75 -11.10 -18.26
C GLU A 337 -7.25 -9.65 -18.15
N LEU A 338 -8.53 -9.39 -18.38
CA LEU A 338 -9.14 -8.09 -18.17
C LEU A 338 -9.00 -7.61 -16.71
N MET A 339 -9.12 -8.51 -15.75
CA MET A 339 -8.86 -8.19 -14.35
C MET A 339 -7.43 -7.66 -14.16
N PHE A 340 -6.43 -8.27 -14.77
CA PHE A 340 -5.05 -7.80 -14.68
C PHE A 340 -4.82 -6.41 -15.32
N VAL A 341 -5.55 -6.09 -16.40
CA VAL A 341 -5.52 -4.73 -16.96
C VAL A 341 -6.01 -3.70 -15.93
N TYR A 342 -7.10 -4.01 -15.22
CA TYR A 342 -7.62 -3.11 -14.19
C TYR A 342 -6.73 -3.05 -12.95
N GLU A 343 -6.15 -4.16 -12.51
CA GLU A 343 -5.15 -4.18 -11.44
C GLU A 343 -3.94 -3.28 -11.75
N LEU A 344 -3.48 -3.29 -13.00
CA LEU A 344 -2.41 -2.38 -13.44
C LEU A 344 -2.86 -0.91 -13.39
N LYS A 345 -4.06 -0.58 -13.90
CA LYS A 345 -4.62 0.79 -13.87
C LYS A 345 -4.78 1.31 -12.45
N GLU A 346 -5.22 0.47 -11.52
CA GLU A 346 -5.34 0.78 -10.11
C GLU A 346 -3.97 1.11 -9.48
N ARG A 347 -2.97 0.25 -9.72
CA ARG A 347 -1.61 0.49 -9.24
C ARG A 347 -0.99 1.76 -9.83
N LEU A 348 -1.19 2.03 -11.12
CA LEU A 348 -0.72 3.26 -11.77
C LEU A 348 -1.33 4.50 -11.12
N THR A 349 -2.64 4.48 -10.82
CA THR A 349 -3.33 5.56 -10.11
C THR A 349 -2.71 5.80 -8.72
N VAL A 350 -2.44 4.73 -7.98
CA VAL A 350 -1.80 4.82 -6.66
C VAL A 350 -0.36 5.33 -6.77
N CYS A 351 0.41 4.88 -7.76
CA CYS A 351 1.78 5.36 -8.01
C CYS A 351 1.84 6.86 -8.30
N GLN A 352 0.92 7.40 -9.09
CA GLN A 352 0.83 8.84 -9.39
C GLN A 352 0.63 9.65 -8.10
N VAL A 353 -0.32 9.24 -7.26
CA VAL A 353 -0.59 9.90 -5.98
C VAL A 353 0.62 9.80 -5.05
N LEU A 354 1.21 8.62 -4.95
CA LEU A 354 2.40 8.38 -4.13
C LEU A 354 3.58 9.28 -4.53
N ILE A 355 3.85 9.43 -5.83
CA ILE A 355 4.92 10.31 -6.33
C ILE A 355 4.66 11.76 -5.92
N GLU A 356 3.42 12.25 -6.02
CA GLU A 356 3.10 13.62 -5.61
C GLU A 356 3.25 13.82 -4.09
N HIS A 357 2.94 12.83 -3.27
CA HIS A 357 3.21 12.86 -1.83
C HIS A 357 4.71 12.91 -1.52
N LEU A 358 5.52 12.05 -2.17
CA LEU A 358 6.98 12.06 -2.00
C LEU A 358 7.60 13.40 -2.42
N LYS A 359 7.11 14.00 -3.51
CA LYS A 359 7.55 15.33 -3.97
C LYS A 359 7.16 16.45 -3.02
N ALA A 360 6.00 16.34 -2.39
CA ALA A 360 5.45 17.40 -1.55
C ALA A 360 6.16 17.55 -0.21
N ARG A 361 6.58 16.44 0.43
CA ARG A 361 7.25 16.50 1.74
C ARG A 361 8.73 16.84 1.61
N LYS A 362 9.13 17.96 2.16
CA LYS A 362 10.52 18.49 2.08
C LYS A 362 11.28 18.26 3.39
N GLU A 363 11.31 17.00 3.85
CA GLU A 363 12.08 16.56 5.02
C GLU A 363 12.31 15.04 4.95
N THR A 364 13.21 14.52 5.78
CA THR A 364 13.34 13.09 6.10
C THR A 364 13.00 12.88 7.58
N ARG A 365 11.80 12.37 7.85
CA ARG A 365 11.31 12.09 9.21
C ARG A 365 11.33 10.59 9.53
N TRP A 366 11.08 9.75 8.54
CA TRP A 366 11.04 8.31 8.67
C TRP A 366 12.08 7.69 7.75
N HIS A 367 13.27 7.42 8.27
CA HIS A 367 14.35 6.80 7.53
C HIS A 367 13.87 5.52 6.82
N SER A 368 14.31 5.31 5.61
CA SER A 368 13.85 4.30 4.65
C SER A 368 12.40 4.50 4.17
N PHE A 369 11.43 4.78 5.04
CA PHE A 369 10.03 4.93 4.64
C PHE A 369 9.80 6.14 3.75
N ALA A 370 10.49 7.27 4.04
CA ALA A 370 10.45 8.49 3.25
C ALA A 370 11.80 9.22 3.32
N GLU A 371 12.83 8.67 2.67
CA GLU A 371 14.20 9.20 2.76
C GLU A 371 14.52 10.08 1.54
N ASN A 372 14.41 11.40 1.74
CA ASN A 372 14.60 12.43 0.72
C ASN A 372 16.03 12.95 0.74
N LEU A 373 16.80 12.70 -0.33
CA LEU A 373 18.20 13.12 -0.43
C LEU A 373 18.38 14.64 -0.55
N ASP A 374 17.37 15.36 -1.07
CA ASP A 374 17.42 16.84 -1.15
C ASP A 374 17.10 17.49 0.20
N TYR A 375 16.40 16.76 1.08
CA TYR A 375 15.97 17.23 2.41
C TYR A 375 16.23 16.15 3.46
N PRO A 376 17.50 15.86 3.81
CA PRO A 376 17.86 14.74 4.67
C PRO A 376 17.48 14.93 6.14
N GLU A 377 17.21 16.18 6.55
CA GLU A 377 16.94 16.52 7.94
C GLU A 377 15.43 16.60 8.22
N LYS A 378 15.07 16.29 9.46
CA LYS A 378 13.73 16.48 10.00
C LYS A 378 13.50 17.95 10.32
N SER A 379 12.32 18.47 9.99
CA SER A 379 11.94 19.87 10.28
C SER A 379 10.56 19.96 10.97
N ASP A 380 10.45 20.83 11.96
CA ASP A 380 9.18 21.09 12.65
C ASP A 380 8.16 21.82 11.79
N GLU A 381 8.59 22.50 10.72
CA GLU A 381 7.70 23.07 9.70
C GLU A 381 6.84 22.01 9.02
N TRP A 382 7.27 20.74 9.05
CA TRP A 382 6.59 19.60 8.47
C TRP A 382 5.76 18.80 9.48
N LEU A 383 5.47 19.36 10.66
CA LEU A 383 4.48 18.81 11.60
C LEU A 383 3.05 19.03 11.07
N LYS A 384 2.76 18.43 9.92
CA LYS A 384 1.50 18.51 9.20
C LYS A 384 1.29 17.25 8.35
N TYR A 385 0.03 16.98 8.01
CA TYR A 385 -0.29 15.96 7.02
C TYR A 385 -0.09 16.51 5.61
N VAL A 386 0.47 15.69 4.74
CA VAL A 386 0.43 15.88 3.29
C VAL A 386 -0.77 15.11 2.77
N ASN A 387 -1.72 15.80 2.18
CA ASN A 387 -2.89 15.22 1.56
C ASN A 387 -2.88 15.50 0.06
N THR A 388 -3.55 14.65 -0.69
CA THR A 388 -3.80 14.85 -2.12
C THR A 388 -5.27 14.63 -2.43
N ARG A 389 -5.74 15.29 -3.50
CA ARG A 389 -7.07 15.10 -4.07
C ARG A 389 -6.98 15.17 -5.59
N LYS A 390 -7.67 14.30 -6.28
CA LYS A 390 -7.79 14.37 -7.76
C LYS A 390 -8.99 15.28 -8.11
N VAL A 391 -8.72 16.36 -8.85
CA VAL A 391 -9.72 17.32 -9.32
C VAL A 391 -9.48 17.53 -10.81
N ASP A 392 -10.50 17.35 -11.63
CA ASP A 392 -10.44 17.51 -13.09
C ASP A 392 -9.23 16.80 -13.74
N GLY A 393 -8.97 15.56 -13.31
CA GLY A 393 -7.87 14.73 -13.78
C GLY A 393 -6.48 15.10 -13.22
N ARG A 394 -6.36 16.14 -12.40
CA ARG A 394 -5.09 16.58 -11.80
C ARG A 394 -5.03 16.24 -10.33
N ILE A 395 -3.84 15.90 -9.85
CA ILE A 395 -3.60 15.65 -8.43
C ILE A 395 -3.17 16.97 -7.78
N GLU A 396 -3.99 17.47 -6.89
CA GLU A 396 -3.72 18.66 -6.07
C GLU A 396 -3.16 18.22 -4.71
N VAL A 397 -2.12 18.91 -4.24
CA VAL A 397 -1.54 18.72 -2.91
C VAL A 397 -2.16 19.70 -1.93
N LYS A 398 -2.52 19.21 -0.76
CA LYS A 398 -3.05 19.99 0.36
C LYS A 398 -2.29 19.67 1.64
N TYR A 399 -2.08 20.69 2.47
CA TYR A 399 -1.49 20.50 3.80
C TYR A 399 -2.56 20.65 4.87
N ARG A 400 -2.56 19.72 5.83
CA ARG A 400 -3.51 19.69 6.96
C ARG A 400 -2.75 19.74 8.27
N ASN A 401 -3.24 20.50 9.24
CA ASN A 401 -2.66 20.54 10.58
C ASN A 401 -2.83 19.20 11.27
N LEU A 402 -1.90 18.88 12.17
CA LEU A 402 -2.06 17.71 13.04
C LEU A 402 -3.29 17.91 13.94
N VAL A 403 -4.02 16.83 14.14
CA VAL A 403 -5.11 16.78 15.12
C VAL A 403 -4.51 16.47 16.48
N GLY A 404 -4.79 17.29 17.49
CA GLY A 404 -4.28 17.14 18.83
C GLY A 404 -4.81 15.86 19.52
N ARG A 405 -4.05 15.34 20.47
CA ARG A 405 -4.48 14.16 21.23
C ARG A 405 -5.75 14.47 22.02
N GLY A 406 -6.81 13.69 21.78
CA GLY A 406 -8.12 13.86 22.43
C GLY A 406 -9.01 14.91 21.76
N GLU A 407 -8.56 15.55 20.70
CA GLU A 407 -9.42 16.40 19.88
C GLU A 407 -10.28 15.56 18.94
N THR A 408 -11.52 16.01 18.74
CA THR A 408 -12.39 15.48 17.70
C THR A 408 -12.16 16.27 16.43
N TYR A 409 -12.10 15.59 15.30
CA TYR A 409 -12.04 16.20 13.98
C TYR A 409 -13.18 15.63 13.13
N GLU A 410 -14.00 16.51 12.57
CA GLU A 410 -15.08 16.14 11.68
C GLU A 410 -14.95 16.91 10.36
N HIS A 411 -15.26 16.25 9.25
CA HIS A 411 -15.34 16.90 7.96
C HIS A 411 -16.55 17.83 7.93
N SER A 412 -16.36 19.06 7.46
CA SER A 412 -17.41 19.99 7.09
C SER A 412 -17.83 19.69 5.65
N ASN A 413 -18.61 18.63 5.45
CA ASN A 413 -19.10 18.23 4.12
C ASN A 413 -20.48 18.79 3.83
#